data_d192c831de6f21bdb15faf15b84ec542
#
_entry.id   d192c831de6f21bdb15faf15b84ec542
#
_cell.length_a   1.000
_cell.length_b   1.000
_cell.length_c   1.000
_cell.angle_alpha   90.00
_cell.angle_beta   90.00
_cell.angle_gamma   90.00
#
_symmetry.space_group_name_H-M   'P 1'
#
loop_
_entity.id
_entity.type
_entity.pdbx_description
1 polymer ?
#
loop_
_entity_poly.entity_id
_entity_poly.type
_entity_poly.pdbx_seq_one_letter_code
_entity_poly.pdbx_strand_id
1 'polypeptide(L)'
;EWKARPAEGLVQHHQSLWEVHFDEGEWCLLARTNRIVSQYANFLQEEGWVYSRNGYPSIPPKMYEAILSWEALAKGRQISVQQLRTMYSFMKSGNGYARGFGPSSKVSSALEDDALINMDFAQSNLGLMYDGESRWHQVLEKISMDMQHYLLNALKRGDNVKNPRIKVSTIHSMKGGEADNVLVVPDLSYPAHRAYQEDPAPEHRVFYVAVTRTKKALHIMEPTTDMYYQI
;
A
#
# COMPACT_ATOMS: atom_id res chain seq x y z
N GLU A 1 38.08 12.38 -3.25
CA GLU A 1 37.99 12.06 -1.79
C GLU A 1 36.52 12.04 -1.36
N TRP A 2 36.10 10.93 -0.74
CA TRP A 2 34.78 10.85 -0.15
C TRP A 2 34.74 11.65 1.15
N LYS A 3 33.76 12.56 1.28
CA LYS A 3 33.56 13.33 2.51
C LYS A 3 32.29 12.83 3.20
N ALA A 4 32.41 12.47 4.45
CA ALA A 4 31.26 12.13 5.28
C ALA A 4 30.28 13.31 5.38
N ARG A 5 29.00 13.03 5.43
CA ARG A 5 27.96 14.04 5.71
C ARG A 5 28.18 14.59 7.14
N PRO A 6 28.07 15.90 7.38
CA PRO A 6 28.31 16.46 8.72
C PRO A 6 27.22 16.14 9.75
N ALA A 7 26.09 15.57 9.32
CA ALA A 7 25.01 15.18 10.21
C ALA A 7 25.29 13.80 10.85
N GLU A 8 25.12 13.72 12.17
CA GLU A 8 25.13 12.45 12.90
C GLU A 8 23.87 11.63 12.52
N GLY A 9 24.07 10.34 12.22
CA GLY A 9 23.00 9.37 11.98
C GLY A 9 22.70 8.59 13.26
N LEU A 10 21.46 8.10 13.38
CA LEU A 10 21.05 7.20 14.45
C LEU A 10 21.06 5.76 13.96
N VAL A 11 21.55 4.82 14.77
CA VAL A 11 21.43 3.38 14.52
C VAL A 11 20.67 2.76 15.69
N GLN A 12 19.63 2.00 15.39
CA GLN A 12 18.80 1.30 16.37
C GLN A 12 18.65 -0.16 16.00
N HIS A 13 18.63 -1.04 17.00
CA HIS A 13 18.38 -2.46 16.86
C HIS A 13 17.00 -2.79 17.41
N HIS A 14 16.28 -3.70 16.75
CA HIS A 14 14.92 -4.11 17.11
C HIS A 14 14.77 -5.62 17.07
N GLN A 15 14.11 -6.18 18.08
CA GLN A 15 13.77 -7.60 18.11
C GLN A 15 12.50 -7.90 17.34
N SER A 16 11.59 -6.93 17.26
CA SER A 16 10.33 -7.08 16.54
C SER A 16 9.87 -5.78 15.88
N LEU A 17 8.98 -5.89 14.87
CA LEU A 17 8.35 -4.74 14.21
C LEU A 17 7.48 -3.90 15.16
N TRP A 18 7.01 -4.49 16.26
CA TRP A 18 6.22 -3.79 17.28
C TRP A 18 6.99 -2.69 18.01
N GLU A 19 8.32 -2.77 18.01
CA GLU A 19 9.21 -1.77 18.60
C GLU A 19 9.47 -0.58 17.67
N VAL A 20 9.07 -0.71 16.40
CA VAL A 20 9.33 0.31 15.38
C VAL A 20 8.15 1.27 15.26
N HIS A 21 8.40 2.55 15.49
CA HIS A 21 7.40 3.61 15.41
C HIS A 21 7.39 4.24 14.02
N PHE A 22 6.40 3.86 13.19
CA PHE A 22 6.25 4.35 11.82
C PHE A 22 5.52 5.70 11.71
N ASP A 23 5.33 6.43 12.78
CA ASP A 23 4.46 7.62 12.81
C ASP A 23 5.01 8.80 12.02
N GLU A 24 6.33 8.93 11.90
CA GLU A 24 6.97 10.09 11.30
C GLU A 24 7.98 9.73 10.21
N GLY A 25 8.16 10.63 9.24
CA GLY A 25 9.15 10.55 8.18
C GLY A 25 8.83 9.54 7.08
N GLU A 26 9.68 9.48 6.07
CA GLU A 26 9.65 8.46 5.03
C GLU A 26 10.37 7.20 5.48
N TRP A 27 9.80 6.04 5.21
CA TRP A 27 10.32 4.74 5.60
C TRP A 27 10.59 3.83 4.42
N CYS A 28 11.72 3.11 4.48
CA CYS A 28 12.02 2.00 3.61
C CYS A 28 12.30 0.74 4.44
N LEU A 29 11.48 -0.29 4.28
CA LEU A 29 11.68 -1.62 4.87
C LEU A 29 12.31 -2.51 3.82
N LEU A 30 13.56 -2.89 4.03
CA LEU A 30 14.40 -3.59 3.07
C LEU A 30 14.75 -4.98 3.55
N ALA A 31 14.51 -5.98 2.70
CA ALA A 31 14.88 -7.36 2.95
C ALA A 31 15.56 -7.99 1.74
N ARG A 32 16.31 -9.06 1.99
CA ARG A 32 16.99 -9.81 0.92
C ARG A 32 16.03 -10.66 0.08
N THR A 33 14.88 -11.06 0.65
CA THR A 33 13.94 -12.00 0.03
C THR A 33 12.52 -11.47 -0.02
N ASN A 34 11.76 -11.87 -1.06
CA ASN A 34 10.34 -11.54 -1.19
C ASN A 34 9.47 -12.17 -0.08
N ARG A 35 9.91 -13.27 0.54
CA ARG A 35 9.22 -13.90 1.67
C ARG A 35 9.15 -12.93 2.85
N ILE A 36 10.27 -12.32 3.22
CA ILE A 36 10.34 -11.36 4.32
C ILE A 36 9.59 -10.07 3.95
N VAL A 37 9.73 -9.58 2.71
CA VAL A 37 8.95 -8.45 2.19
C VAL A 37 7.45 -8.70 2.36
N SER A 38 6.95 -9.93 2.09
CA SER A 38 5.55 -10.30 2.29
C SER A 38 5.14 -10.30 3.77
N GLN A 39 5.99 -10.82 4.66
CA GLN A 39 5.73 -10.82 6.10
C GLN A 39 5.59 -9.39 6.64
N TYR A 40 6.44 -8.47 6.22
CA TYR A 40 6.39 -7.07 6.63
C TYR A 40 5.20 -6.33 6.04
N ALA A 41 4.87 -6.62 4.77
CA ALA A 41 3.66 -6.09 4.15
C ALA A 41 2.39 -6.54 4.89
N ASN A 42 2.31 -7.80 5.30
CA ASN A 42 1.19 -8.33 6.08
C ASN A 42 1.09 -7.64 7.45
N PHE A 43 2.20 -7.52 8.17
CA PHE A 43 2.23 -6.79 9.45
C PHE A 43 1.71 -5.35 9.30
N LEU A 44 2.19 -4.61 8.32
CA LEU A 44 1.74 -3.24 8.07
C LEU A 44 0.24 -3.18 7.73
N GLN A 45 -0.26 -4.17 6.98
CA GLN A 45 -1.66 -4.28 6.63
C GLN A 45 -2.53 -4.56 7.86
N GLU A 46 -2.13 -5.49 8.71
CA GLU A 46 -2.82 -5.84 9.96
C GLU A 46 -2.89 -4.63 10.92
N GLU A 47 -1.80 -3.86 11.01
CA GLU A 47 -1.72 -2.65 11.81
C GLU A 47 -2.38 -1.42 11.17
N GLY A 48 -2.88 -1.53 9.96
CA GLY A 48 -3.55 -0.43 9.25
C GLY A 48 -2.62 0.64 8.71
N TRP A 49 -1.33 0.35 8.52
CA TRP A 49 -0.40 1.28 7.88
C TRP A 49 -0.56 1.27 6.36
N VAL A 50 -0.65 2.45 5.75
CA VAL A 50 -0.63 2.58 4.29
C VAL A 50 0.82 2.49 3.80
N TYR A 51 1.06 1.57 2.86
CA TYR A 51 2.40 1.33 2.33
C TYR A 51 2.37 1.11 0.81
N SER A 52 3.54 1.14 0.19
CA SER A 52 3.75 0.62 -1.15
C SER A 52 4.69 -0.59 -1.12
N ARG A 53 4.41 -1.59 -1.95
CA ARG A 53 5.24 -2.77 -2.12
C ARG A 53 5.78 -2.84 -3.54
N ASN A 54 7.09 -2.79 -3.69
CA ASN A 54 7.76 -2.77 -5.00
C ASN A 54 7.16 -1.69 -5.95
N GLY A 55 6.79 -0.53 -5.42
CA GLY A 55 6.19 0.58 -6.16
C GLY A 55 4.66 0.52 -6.32
N TYR A 56 4.01 -0.57 -5.94
CA TYR A 56 2.55 -0.70 -5.98
C TYR A 56 1.93 -0.33 -4.63
N PRO A 57 0.94 0.57 -4.56
CA PRO A 57 0.29 0.92 -3.31
C PRO A 57 -0.51 -0.26 -2.74
N SER A 58 -0.51 -0.38 -1.41
CA SER A 58 -1.24 -1.41 -0.66
C SER A 58 -2.76 -1.31 -0.83
N ILE A 59 -3.26 -0.11 -1.07
CA ILE A 59 -4.66 0.16 -1.42
C ILE A 59 -4.71 0.47 -2.93
N PRO A 60 -5.36 -0.39 -3.74
CA PRO A 60 -5.47 -0.16 -5.18
C PRO A 60 -6.15 1.19 -5.49
N PRO A 61 -5.59 2.02 -6.38
CA PRO A 61 -6.12 3.36 -6.68
C PRO A 61 -7.60 3.36 -7.09
N LYS A 62 -8.02 2.40 -7.92
CA LYS A 62 -9.42 2.26 -8.35
C LYS A 62 -10.36 1.93 -7.19
N MET A 63 -9.90 1.14 -6.21
CA MET A 63 -10.69 0.82 -5.02
C MET A 63 -10.88 2.06 -4.15
N TYR A 64 -9.81 2.82 -3.93
CA TYR A 64 -9.88 4.07 -3.18
C TYR A 64 -10.76 5.12 -3.88
N GLU A 65 -10.67 5.23 -5.21
CA GLU A 65 -11.55 6.07 -6.03
C GLU A 65 -13.02 5.67 -5.87
N ALA A 66 -13.34 4.37 -5.90
CA ALA A 66 -14.71 3.89 -5.71
C ALA A 66 -15.28 4.29 -4.34
N ILE A 67 -14.46 4.19 -3.27
CA ILE A 67 -14.85 4.62 -1.92
C ILE A 67 -15.13 6.12 -1.90
N LEU A 68 -14.23 6.95 -2.43
CA LEU A 68 -14.40 8.39 -2.48
C LEU A 68 -15.62 8.82 -3.32
N SER A 69 -15.89 8.10 -4.41
CA SER A 69 -17.05 8.36 -5.28
C SER A 69 -18.36 8.06 -4.56
N TRP A 70 -18.44 6.94 -3.84
CA TRP A 70 -19.60 6.65 -3.01
C TRP A 70 -19.80 7.72 -1.91
N GLU A 71 -18.75 8.05 -1.17
CA GLU A 71 -18.80 9.07 -0.12
C GLU A 71 -19.19 10.47 -0.67
N ALA A 72 -18.82 10.78 -1.91
CA ALA A 72 -19.24 12.01 -2.56
C ALA A 72 -20.74 12.00 -2.89
N LEU A 73 -21.24 10.92 -3.52
CA LEU A 73 -22.66 10.77 -3.84
C LEU A 73 -23.54 10.76 -2.58
N ALA A 74 -23.14 9.99 -1.56
CA ALA A 74 -23.86 9.91 -0.28
C ALA A 74 -23.95 11.27 0.44
N LYS A 75 -22.99 12.16 0.20
CA LYS A 75 -23.00 13.53 0.72
C LYS A 75 -23.66 14.55 -0.23
N GLY A 76 -24.41 14.09 -1.24
CA GLY A 76 -25.11 14.93 -2.21
C GLY A 76 -24.20 15.66 -3.22
N ARG A 77 -22.91 15.22 -3.35
CA ARG A 77 -21.99 15.77 -4.35
C ARG A 77 -22.12 15.03 -5.67
N GLN A 78 -21.73 15.68 -6.75
CA GLN A 78 -21.68 15.06 -8.08
C GLN A 78 -20.38 14.28 -8.26
N ILE A 79 -20.44 13.22 -9.06
CA ILE A 79 -19.30 12.43 -9.55
C ILE A 79 -19.38 12.32 -11.08
N SER A 80 -18.27 11.94 -11.73
CA SER A 80 -18.28 11.66 -13.16
C SER A 80 -18.85 10.28 -13.46
N VAL A 81 -19.31 10.07 -14.69
CA VAL A 81 -19.76 8.77 -15.17
C VAL A 81 -18.64 7.73 -15.08
N GLN A 82 -17.39 8.12 -15.36
CA GLN A 82 -16.23 7.26 -15.19
C GLN A 82 -16.05 6.81 -13.73
N GLN A 83 -16.23 7.70 -12.77
CA GLN A 83 -16.19 7.37 -11.33
C GLN A 83 -17.33 6.42 -10.94
N LEU A 84 -18.54 6.62 -11.48
CA LEU A 84 -19.64 5.67 -11.27
C LEU A 84 -19.30 4.27 -11.82
N ARG A 85 -18.73 4.17 -13.01
CA ARG A 85 -18.31 2.89 -13.58
C ARG A 85 -17.25 2.21 -12.71
N THR A 86 -16.28 2.97 -12.19
CA THR A 86 -15.29 2.48 -11.24
C THR A 86 -15.97 1.94 -9.97
N MET A 87 -16.90 2.68 -9.41
CA MET A 87 -17.68 2.28 -8.24
C MET A 87 -18.49 1.00 -8.49
N TYR A 88 -19.19 0.90 -9.61
CA TYR A 88 -19.97 -0.30 -9.99
C TYR A 88 -19.09 -1.56 -10.17
N SER A 89 -17.80 -1.41 -10.52
CA SER A 89 -16.89 -2.54 -10.61
C SER A 89 -16.68 -3.24 -9.26
N PHE A 90 -16.90 -2.54 -8.13
CA PHE A 90 -16.82 -3.07 -6.77
C PHE A 90 -18.19 -3.42 -6.16
N MET A 91 -19.30 -3.20 -6.87
CA MET A 91 -20.65 -3.58 -6.44
C MET A 91 -21.11 -4.88 -7.07
N LYS A 92 -22.06 -5.57 -6.45
CA LYS A 92 -22.74 -6.74 -7.03
C LYS A 92 -23.93 -6.33 -7.88
N SER A 93 -24.10 -6.98 -9.04
CA SER A 93 -25.29 -6.84 -9.86
C SER A 93 -26.51 -7.41 -9.14
N GLY A 94 -27.59 -6.67 -9.16
CA GLY A 94 -28.85 -7.04 -8.48
C GLY A 94 -28.96 -6.57 -7.04
N ASN A 95 -27.85 -6.10 -6.45
CA ASN A 95 -27.83 -5.47 -5.11
C ASN A 95 -27.35 -4.01 -5.19
N GLY A 96 -26.18 -3.77 -5.76
CA GLY A 96 -25.60 -2.43 -5.87
C GLY A 96 -26.16 -1.64 -7.04
N TYR A 97 -26.41 -2.33 -8.15
CA TYR A 97 -27.04 -1.77 -9.35
C TYR A 97 -27.96 -2.79 -10.04
N ALA A 98 -28.97 -2.30 -10.72
CA ALA A 98 -29.95 -3.12 -11.44
C ALA A 98 -29.29 -3.91 -12.58
N ARG A 99 -29.83 -5.10 -12.89
CA ARG A 99 -29.31 -5.92 -13.99
C ARG A 99 -29.36 -5.15 -15.32
N GLY A 100 -28.29 -5.22 -16.10
CA GLY A 100 -28.15 -4.47 -17.35
C GLY A 100 -27.48 -3.11 -17.23
N PHE A 101 -27.23 -2.60 -16.01
CA PHE A 101 -26.61 -1.30 -15.75
C PHE A 101 -25.15 -1.36 -15.25
N GLY A 102 -24.47 -2.48 -15.43
CA GLY A 102 -23.10 -2.65 -14.97
C GLY A 102 -22.09 -1.67 -15.59
N PRO A 103 -20.82 -1.74 -15.18
CA PRO A 103 -19.75 -0.81 -15.58
C PRO A 103 -19.59 -0.66 -17.10
N SER A 104 -19.86 -1.73 -17.86
CA SER A 104 -19.76 -1.79 -19.33
C SER A 104 -21.12 -1.84 -20.02
N SER A 105 -22.19 -1.37 -19.36
CA SER A 105 -23.52 -1.35 -19.95
C SER A 105 -23.63 -0.35 -21.11
N LYS A 106 -24.50 -0.65 -22.09
CA LYS A 106 -24.78 0.28 -23.21
C LYS A 106 -25.28 1.62 -22.70
N VAL A 107 -26.05 1.65 -21.61
CA VAL A 107 -26.62 2.88 -21.04
C VAL A 107 -25.51 3.77 -20.47
N SER A 108 -24.60 3.18 -19.66
CA SER A 108 -23.48 3.96 -19.16
C SER A 108 -22.49 4.35 -20.27
N SER A 109 -22.28 3.49 -21.28
CA SER A 109 -21.39 3.76 -22.40
C SER A 109 -21.90 4.84 -23.38
N ALA A 110 -23.19 5.17 -23.34
CA ALA A 110 -23.77 6.26 -24.13
C ALA A 110 -23.50 7.66 -23.55
N LEU A 111 -23.01 7.75 -22.30
CA LEU A 111 -22.67 9.00 -21.65
C LEU A 111 -21.16 9.27 -21.75
N GLU A 112 -20.79 10.54 -21.80
CA GLU A 112 -19.39 10.94 -21.75
C GLU A 112 -18.78 10.63 -20.36
N ASP A 113 -17.51 10.29 -20.35
CA ASP A 113 -16.81 9.83 -19.14
C ASP A 113 -16.75 10.90 -18.04
N ASP A 114 -16.65 12.16 -18.44
CA ASP A 114 -16.56 13.35 -17.57
C ASP A 114 -17.92 13.98 -17.23
N ALA A 115 -19.02 13.50 -17.83
CA ALA A 115 -20.36 13.99 -17.51
C ALA A 115 -20.65 13.83 -16.01
N LEU A 116 -21.08 14.91 -15.36
CA LEU A 116 -21.35 14.93 -13.92
C LEU A 116 -22.78 14.46 -13.64
N ILE A 117 -22.89 13.57 -12.67
CA ILE A 117 -24.16 12.98 -12.22
C ILE A 117 -24.29 13.10 -10.70
N ASN A 118 -25.51 13.24 -10.24
CA ASN A 118 -25.86 13.18 -8.82
C ASN A 118 -26.54 11.84 -8.45
N MET A 119 -26.90 11.66 -7.20
CA MET A 119 -27.54 10.46 -6.69
C MET A 119 -28.85 10.15 -7.42
N ASP A 120 -29.73 11.14 -7.57
CA ASP A 120 -31.06 10.97 -8.19
C ASP A 120 -30.94 10.51 -9.64
N PHE A 121 -30.00 11.09 -10.40
CA PHE A 121 -29.73 10.68 -11.78
C PHE A 121 -29.17 9.25 -11.85
N ALA A 122 -28.24 8.91 -10.93
CA ALA A 122 -27.67 7.55 -10.87
C ALA A 122 -28.74 6.48 -10.55
N GLN A 123 -29.67 6.77 -9.66
CA GLN A 123 -30.78 5.89 -9.35
C GLN A 123 -31.78 5.77 -10.48
N SER A 124 -32.27 6.90 -11.01
CA SER A 124 -33.36 6.93 -11.99
C SER A 124 -32.93 6.44 -13.37
N ASN A 125 -31.69 6.69 -13.80
CA ASN A 125 -31.23 6.49 -15.18
C ASN A 125 -30.12 5.46 -15.32
N LEU A 126 -29.33 5.20 -14.24
CA LEU A 126 -28.16 4.32 -14.28
C LEU A 126 -28.28 3.13 -13.35
N GLY A 127 -29.46 2.93 -12.76
CA GLY A 127 -29.83 1.73 -12.03
C GLY A 127 -29.13 1.55 -10.68
N LEU A 128 -28.62 2.62 -10.06
CA LEU A 128 -28.10 2.58 -8.69
C LEU A 128 -29.22 2.21 -7.71
N MET A 129 -28.97 1.22 -6.84
CA MET A 129 -30.00 0.68 -5.94
C MET A 129 -29.87 1.12 -4.49
N TYR A 130 -28.83 1.87 -4.15
CA TYR A 130 -28.60 2.42 -2.80
C TYR A 130 -29.01 3.91 -2.72
N ASP A 131 -29.47 4.34 -1.55
CA ASP A 131 -30.02 5.67 -1.27
C ASP A 131 -29.04 6.67 -0.66
N GLY A 132 -27.80 6.29 -0.43
CA GLY A 132 -26.78 7.17 0.16
C GLY A 132 -26.69 7.10 1.69
N GLU A 133 -27.61 6.45 2.40
CA GLU A 133 -27.52 6.25 3.86
C GLU A 133 -26.55 5.13 4.23
N SER A 134 -26.33 4.20 3.31
CA SER A 134 -25.45 3.04 3.52
C SER A 134 -23.98 3.47 3.52
N ARG A 135 -23.17 2.84 4.36
CA ARG A 135 -21.72 3.08 4.39
C ARG A 135 -21.03 2.39 3.21
N TRP A 136 -19.90 2.93 2.75
CA TRP A 136 -19.16 2.41 1.58
C TRP A 136 -18.88 0.90 1.65
N HIS A 137 -18.54 0.37 2.83
CA HIS A 137 -18.23 -1.06 3.00
C HIS A 137 -19.46 -1.97 2.88
N GLN A 138 -20.66 -1.45 3.02
CA GLN A 138 -21.92 -2.17 2.76
C GLN A 138 -22.26 -2.17 1.27
N VAL A 139 -21.88 -1.12 0.57
CA VAL A 139 -22.23 -0.87 -0.83
C VAL A 139 -21.22 -1.51 -1.80
N LEU A 140 -19.93 -1.42 -1.48
CA LEU A 140 -18.84 -1.97 -2.29
C LEU A 140 -18.55 -3.43 -1.92
N GLU A 141 -19.54 -4.29 -2.09
CA GLU A 141 -19.60 -5.67 -1.58
C GLU A 141 -18.53 -6.62 -2.15
N LYS A 142 -17.85 -6.24 -3.24
CA LYS A 142 -16.75 -7.03 -3.82
C LYS A 142 -15.40 -6.77 -3.15
N ILE A 143 -15.32 -5.79 -2.25
CA ILE A 143 -14.15 -5.61 -1.41
C ILE A 143 -14.20 -6.66 -0.29
N SER A 144 -13.16 -7.47 -0.18
CA SER A 144 -13.09 -8.54 0.84
C SER A 144 -13.13 -7.97 2.25
N MET A 145 -13.63 -8.75 3.22
CA MET A 145 -13.71 -8.35 4.63
C MET A 145 -12.34 -7.90 5.19
N ASP A 146 -11.28 -8.65 4.90
CA ASP A 146 -9.93 -8.30 5.36
C ASP A 146 -9.47 -6.94 4.81
N MET A 147 -9.74 -6.70 3.52
CA MET A 147 -9.43 -5.41 2.90
C MET A 147 -10.31 -4.28 3.46
N GLN A 148 -11.57 -4.55 3.78
CA GLN A 148 -12.44 -3.56 4.45
C GLN A 148 -11.91 -3.20 5.84
N HIS A 149 -11.49 -4.18 6.64
CA HIS A 149 -10.88 -3.94 7.95
C HIS A 149 -9.60 -3.12 7.84
N TYR A 150 -8.72 -3.50 6.89
CA TYR A 150 -7.51 -2.73 6.62
C TYR A 150 -7.82 -1.27 6.24
N LEU A 151 -8.73 -1.06 5.28
CA LEU A 151 -9.15 0.28 4.84
C LEU A 151 -9.73 1.12 5.99
N LEU A 152 -10.57 0.53 6.84
CA LEU A 152 -11.14 1.24 7.99
C LEU A 152 -10.06 1.70 8.97
N ASN A 153 -9.04 0.88 9.22
CA ASN A 153 -7.92 1.22 10.09
C ASN A 153 -7.02 2.29 9.44
N ALA A 154 -6.69 2.11 8.17
CA ALA A 154 -5.86 3.05 7.40
C ALA A 154 -6.49 4.44 7.30
N LEU A 155 -7.79 4.51 7.04
CA LEU A 155 -8.53 5.79 6.97
C LEU A 155 -8.61 6.50 8.32
N LYS A 156 -8.67 5.76 9.44
CA LYS A 156 -8.63 6.35 10.79
C LYS A 156 -7.28 6.99 11.11
N ARG A 157 -6.17 6.42 10.61
CA ARG A 157 -4.82 7.00 10.78
C ARG A 157 -4.64 8.30 9.98
N GLY A 158 -5.38 8.50 8.89
CA GLY A 158 -5.28 9.68 8.04
C GLY A 158 -4.05 9.67 7.12
N ASP A 159 -3.43 8.52 6.89
CA ASP A 159 -2.29 8.38 6.00
C ASP A 159 -2.64 8.70 4.53
N ASN A 160 -1.68 9.20 3.78
CA ASN A 160 -1.86 9.51 2.37
C ASN A 160 -1.88 8.22 1.53
N VAL A 161 -3.09 7.79 1.15
CA VAL A 161 -3.30 6.57 0.34
C VAL A 161 -2.65 6.66 -1.04
N LYS A 162 -2.64 7.86 -1.66
CA LYS A 162 -2.09 8.06 -3.01
C LYS A 162 -0.55 8.07 -3.04
N ASN A 163 0.07 8.51 -1.96
CA ASN A 163 1.52 8.58 -1.83
C ASN A 163 1.95 8.05 -0.46
N PRO A 164 2.01 6.73 -0.29
CA PRO A 164 2.41 6.11 0.96
C PRO A 164 3.84 6.48 1.34
N ARG A 165 4.04 6.90 2.59
CA ARG A 165 5.37 7.24 3.12
C ARG A 165 6.17 6.00 3.55
N ILE A 166 5.53 4.83 3.65
CA ILE A 166 6.17 3.56 3.97
C ILE A 166 6.34 2.75 2.68
N LYS A 167 7.57 2.35 2.37
CA LYS A 167 7.92 1.54 1.20
C LYS A 167 8.51 0.21 1.67
N VAL A 168 8.01 -0.89 1.15
CA VAL A 168 8.50 -2.24 1.45
C VAL A 168 9.00 -2.89 0.17
N SER A 169 10.26 -3.31 0.14
CA SER A 169 10.82 -3.91 -1.07
C SER A 169 12.03 -4.80 -0.76
N THR A 170 12.47 -5.53 -1.76
CA THR A 170 13.80 -6.15 -1.68
C THR A 170 14.87 -5.06 -1.82
N ILE A 171 16.06 -5.32 -1.25
CA ILE A 171 17.21 -4.41 -1.37
C ILE A 171 17.52 -4.12 -2.84
N HIS A 172 17.40 -5.12 -3.72
CA HIS A 172 17.66 -4.97 -5.16
C HIS A 172 16.66 -4.03 -5.85
N SER A 173 15.40 -4.05 -5.45
CA SER A 173 14.35 -3.22 -6.04
C SER A 173 14.45 -1.75 -5.63
N MET A 174 15.16 -1.46 -4.54
CA MET A 174 15.31 -0.10 -3.98
C MET A 174 16.49 0.69 -4.57
N LYS A 175 17.05 0.27 -5.70
CA LYS A 175 18.18 0.94 -6.33
C LYS A 175 17.84 2.40 -6.66
N GLY A 176 18.62 3.34 -6.09
CA GLY A 176 18.46 4.78 -6.31
C GLY A 176 17.46 5.49 -5.37
N GLY A 177 16.69 4.76 -4.55
CA GLY A 177 15.80 5.36 -3.54
C GLY A 177 16.54 5.66 -2.23
N GLU A 178 16.07 6.68 -1.50
CA GLU A 178 16.51 7.04 -0.15
C GLU A 178 15.28 7.34 0.71
N ALA A 179 15.41 7.17 2.04
CA ALA A 179 14.36 7.52 3.00
C ALA A 179 14.96 8.12 4.28
N ASP A 180 14.13 8.80 5.05
CA ASP A 180 14.53 9.31 6.35
C ASP A 180 14.95 8.15 7.27
N ASN A 181 14.12 7.12 7.32
CA ASN A 181 14.31 5.93 8.14
C ASN A 181 14.41 4.69 7.22
N VAL A 182 15.42 3.88 7.43
CA VAL A 182 15.57 2.61 6.70
C VAL A 182 15.64 1.47 7.70
N LEU A 183 14.77 0.50 7.56
CA LEU A 183 14.78 -0.73 8.32
C LEU A 183 15.34 -1.85 7.45
N VAL A 184 16.41 -2.49 7.92
CA VAL A 184 17.10 -3.58 7.23
C VAL A 184 16.92 -4.88 7.98
N VAL A 185 16.55 -5.93 7.25
CA VAL A 185 16.43 -7.30 7.77
C VAL A 185 17.60 -8.11 7.25
N PRO A 186 18.45 -8.63 8.14
CA PRO A 186 19.67 -9.34 7.74
C PRO A 186 19.45 -10.77 7.26
N ASP A 187 18.27 -11.38 7.50
CA ASP A 187 17.99 -12.77 7.14
C ASP A 187 18.20 -13.04 5.63
N LEU A 188 18.86 -14.15 5.36
CA LEU A 188 19.15 -14.65 4.01
C LEU A 188 18.26 -15.86 3.67
N SER A 189 18.13 -16.14 2.37
CA SER A 189 17.66 -17.45 1.94
C SER A 189 18.80 -18.46 2.02
N TYR A 190 18.48 -19.75 2.09
CA TYR A 190 19.50 -20.81 2.11
C TYR A 190 20.51 -20.70 0.95
N PRO A 191 20.10 -20.49 -0.32
CA PRO A 191 21.06 -20.29 -1.42
C PRO A 191 21.94 -19.04 -1.23
N ALA A 192 21.37 -17.92 -0.75
CA ALA A 192 22.13 -16.70 -0.52
C ALA A 192 23.11 -16.86 0.63
N HIS A 193 22.71 -17.52 1.73
CA HIS A 193 23.58 -17.80 2.86
C HIS A 193 24.74 -18.72 2.45
N ARG A 194 24.46 -19.78 1.69
CA ARG A 194 25.52 -20.67 1.18
C ARG A 194 26.52 -19.92 0.30
N ALA A 195 26.04 -19.10 -0.64
CA ALA A 195 26.90 -18.28 -1.48
C ALA A 195 27.72 -17.25 -0.66
N TYR A 196 27.12 -16.69 0.40
CA TYR A 196 27.80 -15.78 1.32
C TYR A 196 28.93 -16.47 2.09
N GLN A 197 28.79 -17.74 2.45
CA GLN A 197 29.84 -18.54 3.09
C GLN A 197 31.02 -18.83 2.14
N GLU A 198 30.75 -19.00 0.84
CA GLU A 198 31.77 -19.27 -0.18
C GLU A 198 32.48 -17.97 -0.65
N ASP A 199 31.72 -16.91 -0.92
CA ASP A 199 32.21 -15.57 -1.27
C ASP A 199 31.31 -14.48 -0.66
N PRO A 200 31.74 -13.79 0.39
CA PRO A 200 30.94 -12.77 1.06
C PRO A 200 30.83 -11.44 0.27
N ALA A 201 31.69 -11.18 -0.71
CA ALA A 201 31.78 -9.89 -1.36
C ALA A 201 30.50 -9.45 -2.10
N PRO A 202 29.72 -10.32 -2.77
CA PRO A 202 28.43 -9.94 -3.35
C PRO A 202 27.42 -9.47 -2.31
N GLU A 203 27.28 -10.17 -1.17
CA GLU A 203 26.33 -9.79 -0.12
C GLU A 203 26.79 -8.52 0.60
N HIS A 204 28.08 -8.31 0.82
CA HIS A 204 28.59 -7.02 1.33
C HIS A 204 28.13 -5.84 0.46
N ARG A 205 28.19 -5.96 -0.87
CA ARG A 205 27.70 -4.93 -1.78
C ARG A 205 26.20 -4.71 -1.66
N VAL A 206 25.41 -5.79 -1.51
CA VAL A 206 23.95 -5.70 -1.36
C VAL A 206 23.58 -4.97 -0.07
N PHE A 207 24.17 -5.37 1.07
CA PHE A 207 23.86 -4.74 2.36
C PHE A 207 24.45 -3.32 2.48
N TYR A 208 25.60 -3.05 1.87
CA TYR A 208 26.11 -1.69 1.72
C TYR A 208 25.09 -0.78 1.01
N VAL A 209 24.48 -1.26 -0.07
CA VAL A 209 23.40 -0.51 -0.75
C VAL A 209 22.23 -0.27 0.19
N ALA A 210 21.81 -1.27 0.98
CA ALA A 210 20.68 -1.14 1.90
C ALA A 210 20.93 -0.03 2.95
N VAL A 211 22.05 -0.11 3.68
CA VAL A 211 22.35 0.82 4.77
C VAL A 211 22.60 2.25 4.27
N THR A 212 23.16 2.39 3.07
CA THR A 212 23.40 3.72 2.45
C THR A 212 22.15 4.40 1.90
N ARG A 213 20.98 3.77 1.97
CA ARG A 213 19.67 4.42 1.64
C ARG A 213 19.18 5.33 2.76
N THR A 214 19.79 5.28 3.94
CA THR A 214 19.39 6.00 5.14
C THR A 214 19.81 7.47 5.10
N LYS A 215 18.85 8.36 5.38
CA LYS A 215 19.12 9.81 5.54
C LYS A 215 19.31 10.21 7.01
N LYS A 216 18.51 9.65 7.93
CA LYS A 216 18.48 10.04 9.36
C LYS A 216 18.74 8.86 10.30
N ALA A 217 17.90 7.80 10.22
CA ALA A 217 18.00 6.68 11.14
C ALA A 217 18.03 5.33 10.39
N LEU A 218 19.02 4.51 10.74
CA LEU A 218 19.13 3.13 10.33
C LEU A 218 18.57 2.24 11.44
N HIS A 219 17.59 1.42 11.10
CA HIS A 219 16.99 0.43 11.97
C HIS A 219 17.42 -0.95 11.50
N ILE A 220 17.95 -1.78 12.38
CA ILE A 220 18.41 -3.13 12.08
C ILE A 220 17.54 -4.10 12.87
N MET A 221 16.85 -5.00 12.15
CA MET A 221 16.13 -6.09 12.80
C MET A 221 17.10 -7.17 13.24
N GLU A 222 16.90 -7.72 14.42
CA GLU A 222 17.59 -8.94 14.80
C GLU A 222 17.20 -10.09 13.85
N PRO A 223 18.16 -10.95 13.47
CA PRO A 223 17.88 -12.07 12.58
C PRO A 223 16.90 -13.06 13.24
N THR A 224 16.00 -13.59 12.46
CA THR A 224 15.02 -14.60 12.91
C THR A 224 15.49 -16.02 12.64
N THR A 225 16.59 -16.20 11.91
CA THR A 225 17.19 -17.49 11.56
C THR A 225 18.71 -17.43 11.73
N ASP A 226 19.36 -18.61 11.76
CA ASP A 226 20.84 -18.71 11.77
C ASP A 226 21.46 -18.36 10.41
N MET A 227 20.63 -18.11 9.38
CA MET A 227 21.05 -17.73 8.04
C MET A 227 20.88 -16.23 7.85
N TYR A 228 21.86 -15.46 8.25
CA TYR A 228 21.81 -14.01 8.17
C TYR A 228 23.16 -13.39 7.73
N TYR A 229 23.09 -12.17 7.29
CA TYR A 229 24.25 -11.31 7.03
C TYR A 229 24.59 -10.52 8.30
N GLN A 230 25.84 -10.53 8.70
CA GLN A 230 26.30 -9.75 9.85
C GLN A 230 26.51 -8.29 9.43
N ILE A 231 25.61 -7.39 9.88
CA ILE A 231 25.69 -5.94 9.66
C ILE A 231 26.60 -5.32 10.71
#